data_56bf4d6ac294657a9e122322ebfa762b
#
_entry.id   56bf4d6ac294657a9e122322ebfa762b
#
_cell.length_a   1.000
_cell.length_b   1.000
_cell.length_c   1.000
_cell.angle_alpha   90.00
_cell.angle_beta   90.00
_cell.angle_gamma   90.00
#
_symmetry.space_group_name_H-M   'P 1'
#
loop_
_entity.id
_entity.type
_entity.pdbx_description
1 polymer ?
#
loop_
_entity_poly.entity_id
_entity_poly.type
_entity_poly.pdbx_seq_one_letter_code
_entity_poly.pdbx_strand_id
1 'polypeptide(L)'
;MGEQGDEAKREKVRVIPLHCIDDFPDHPFLVKDDESMEQLMHSIEMNGVLNPVIARRKEGERYELISGHRRKHACERLGIEVIPIIVRELSREEAIIEMVDSNLQREYILPSEKARAYKMKMDALKRQGERTDLTCAPLEHKLAGEKTRDVVARENNESREQVRRYIRLNKLTPELLEFVDEGKIGMRPAVELSYLQEEEMRDVVDFIDTEGVFPSHAQTIRMRALSKEGRLDTEAINDIMHEEKPNQKPRLKIAVEKIEKYFLPGTSQQQMEDTIVKALALYRQRQRESRDAR
;
A
#
# COMPACT_ATOMS: atom_id res chain seq x y z
N MET A 1 26.32 -33.55 36.75
CA MET A 1 26.05 -32.13 36.92
C MET A 1 25.83 -31.62 35.49
N GLY A 2 24.75 -31.71 34.97
CA GLY A 2 23.44 -31.18 35.12
C GLY A 2 23.16 -30.33 33.94
N GLU A 3 22.96 -30.97 32.72
CA GLU A 3 22.40 -30.34 31.53
C GLU A 3 20.92 -30.06 31.81
N GLN A 4 20.62 -28.87 32.28
CA GLN A 4 19.29 -28.28 32.09
C GLN A 4 19.31 -27.50 30.77
N GLY A 5 19.25 -28.28 29.69
CA GLY A 5 19.04 -27.76 28.33
C GLY A 5 17.64 -27.17 28.22
N ASP A 6 17.65 -26.01 27.63
CA ASP A 6 16.60 -25.21 27.05
C ASP A 6 15.51 -26.09 26.37
N GLU A 7 14.51 -26.51 27.11
CA GLU A 7 13.25 -27.02 26.53
C GLU A 7 12.50 -25.81 25.98
N ALA A 8 12.91 -25.34 24.82
CA ALA A 8 12.11 -24.47 23.98
C ALA A 8 10.68 -25.08 24.00
N LYS A 9 9.72 -24.38 24.57
CA LYS A 9 8.30 -24.79 24.64
C LYS A 9 7.85 -25.19 23.25
N ARG A 10 7.91 -26.47 22.92
CA ARG A 10 7.40 -27.01 21.66
C ARG A 10 5.92 -26.68 21.60
N GLU A 11 5.57 -25.77 20.69
CA GLU A 11 4.18 -25.37 20.44
C GLU A 11 3.36 -26.63 20.13
N LYS A 12 2.37 -26.94 20.97
CA LYS A 12 1.52 -28.13 20.78
C LYS A 12 0.44 -27.83 19.75
N VAL A 13 0.44 -28.61 18.66
CA VAL A 13 -0.65 -28.59 17.70
C VAL A 13 -1.87 -29.28 18.32
N ARG A 14 -3.03 -28.63 18.22
CA ARG A 14 -4.34 -29.14 18.64
C ARG A 14 -5.27 -29.16 17.45
N VAL A 15 -6.23 -30.07 17.43
CA VAL A 15 -7.30 -30.09 16.43
C VAL A 15 -8.54 -29.48 17.06
N ILE A 16 -9.06 -28.41 16.50
CA ILE A 16 -10.16 -27.62 17.05
C ILE A 16 -11.26 -27.49 16.00
N PRO A 17 -12.56 -27.57 16.42
CA PRO A 17 -13.68 -27.29 15.51
C PRO A 17 -13.62 -25.85 14.96
N LEU A 18 -13.88 -25.68 13.67
CA LEU A 18 -13.84 -24.38 13.01
C LEU A 18 -14.78 -23.34 13.63
N HIS A 19 -15.97 -23.77 14.08
CA HIS A 19 -16.94 -22.91 14.74
C HIS A 19 -16.47 -22.32 16.08
N CYS A 20 -15.40 -22.87 16.67
CA CYS A 20 -14.77 -22.34 17.89
C CYS A 20 -13.72 -21.27 17.57
N ILE A 21 -13.41 -21.01 16.27
CA ILE A 21 -12.36 -20.09 15.84
C ILE A 21 -13.00 -18.86 15.22
N ASP A 22 -12.92 -17.74 15.93
CA ASP A 22 -13.34 -16.42 15.45
C ASP A 22 -12.28 -15.82 14.53
N ASP A 23 -12.73 -15.10 13.51
CA ASP A 23 -11.81 -14.27 12.73
C ASP A 23 -11.32 -13.08 13.56
N PHE A 24 -10.11 -12.59 13.23
CA PHE A 24 -9.59 -11.41 13.88
C PHE A 24 -10.41 -10.18 13.47
N PRO A 25 -10.96 -9.40 14.42
CA PRO A 25 -11.73 -8.20 14.09
C PRO A 25 -10.89 -7.19 13.30
N ASP A 26 -11.49 -6.59 12.27
CA ASP A 26 -10.85 -5.59 11.42
C ASP A 26 -9.55 -6.09 10.75
N HIS A 27 -9.48 -7.39 10.42
CA HIS A 27 -8.33 -7.99 9.74
C HIS A 27 -7.98 -7.19 8.46
N PRO A 28 -6.76 -6.62 8.37
CA PRO A 28 -6.44 -5.66 7.32
C PRO A 28 -6.23 -6.28 5.94
N PHE A 29 -5.99 -7.59 5.87
CA PHE A 29 -5.66 -8.31 4.64
C PHE A 29 -6.88 -9.07 4.11
N LEU A 30 -7.19 -8.86 2.85
CA LEU A 30 -8.34 -9.49 2.20
C LEU A 30 -8.08 -10.97 1.90
N VAL A 31 -9.08 -11.80 2.18
CA VAL A 31 -9.12 -13.18 1.68
C VAL A 31 -9.93 -13.16 0.40
N LYS A 32 -9.26 -13.41 -0.74
CA LYS A 32 -9.89 -13.42 -2.06
C LYS A 32 -10.14 -14.85 -2.53
N ASP A 33 -11.27 -15.05 -3.19
CA ASP A 33 -11.60 -16.29 -3.91
C ASP A 33 -11.05 -16.19 -5.34
N ASP A 34 -9.74 -16.38 -5.46
CA ASP A 34 -8.98 -16.35 -6.69
C ASP A 34 -8.42 -17.76 -7.04
N GLU A 35 -7.78 -17.88 -8.20
CA GLU A 35 -7.16 -19.14 -8.64
C GLU A 35 -6.20 -19.72 -7.57
N SER A 36 -5.48 -18.86 -6.84
CA SER A 36 -4.59 -19.31 -5.79
C SER A 36 -5.34 -19.86 -4.55
N MET A 37 -6.61 -19.47 -4.35
CA MET A 37 -7.48 -20.06 -3.35
C MET A 37 -7.96 -21.44 -3.79
N GLU A 38 -8.29 -21.62 -5.06
CA GLU A 38 -8.68 -22.92 -5.61
C GLU A 38 -7.55 -23.94 -5.52
N GLN A 39 -6.32 -23.51 -5.84
CA GLN A 39 -5.11 -24.34 -5.66
C GLN A 39 -4.89 -24.73 -4.20
N LEU A 40 -5.10 -23.79 -3.26
CA LEU A 40 -5.02 -24.06 -1.83
C LEU A 40 -6.09 -25.05 -1.37
N MET A 41 -7.33 -24.89 -1.83
CA MET A 41 -8.41 -25.81 -1.54
C MET A 41 -8.12 -27.22 -2.05
N HIS A 42 -7.66 -27.36 -3.29
CA HIS A 42 -7.26 -28.64 -3.84
C HIS A 42 -6.11 -29.30 -3.04
N SER A 43 -5.12 -28.50 -2.64
CA SER A 43 -4.03 -29.00 -1.78
C SER A 43 -4.53 -29.50 -0.41
N ILE A 44 -5.48 -28.77 0.19
CA ILE A 44 -6.07 -29.15 1.49
C ILE A 44 -6.95 -30.40 1.34
N GLU A 45 -7.68 -30.53 0.26
CA GLU A 45 -8.49 -31.71 -0.02
C GLU A 45 -7.62 -32.99 -0.15
N MET A 46 -6.48 -32.88 -0.83
CA MET A 46 -5.59 -34.02 -1.07
C MET A 46 -4.70 -34.36 0.13
N ASN A 47 -4.23 -33.38 0.88
CA ASN A 47 -3.17 -33.56 1.89
C ASN A 47 -3.60 -33.14 3.31
N GLY A 48 -4.79 -32.59 3.48
CA GLY A 48 -5.20 -31.92 4.71
C GLY A 48 -4.45 -30.59 4.94
N VAL A 49 -4.67 -29.99 6.08
CA VAL A 49 -4.00 -28.73 6.46
C VAL A 49 -2.61 -29.06 7.03
N LEU A 50 -1.59 -29.03 6.19
CA LEU A 50 -0.20 -29.38 6.57
C LEU A 50 0.39 -28.39 7.57
N ASN A 51 0.14 -27.09 7.40
CA ASN A 51 0.63 -26.05 8.30
C ASN A 51 -0.50 -25.59 9.24
N PRO A 52 -0.38 -25.78 10.57
CA PRO A 52 -1.40 -25.36 11.51
C PRO A 52 -1.65 -23.84 11.41
N VAL A 53 -2.88 -23.41 11.69
CA VAL A 53 -3.18 -21.98 11.87
C VAL A 53 -2.77 -21.54 13.27
N ILE A 54 -2.49 -20.26 13.45
CA ILE A 54 -2.10 -19.69 14.74
C ILE A 54 -3.29 -18.90 15.28
N ALA A 55 -3.66 -19.17 16.54
CA ALA A 55 -4.74 -18.50 17.21
C ALA A 55 -4.39 -18.20 18.67
N ARG A 56 -4.99 -17.17 19.25
CA ARG A 56 -4.92 -16.91 20.69
C ARG A 56 -6.18 -17.39 21.39
N ARG A 57 -6.05 -17.73 22.65
CA ARG A 57 -7.20 -18.09 23.46
C ARG A 57 -8.02 -16.85 23.83
N LYS A 58 -9.35 -16.98 23.74
CA LYS A 58 -10.32 -16.00 24.27
C LYS A 58 -10.97 -16.56 25.53
N GLU A 59 -11.88 -15.83 26.09
CA GLU A 59 -12.72 -16.32 27.21
C GLU A 59 -13.56 -17.51 26.76
N GLY A 60 -13.70 -18.48 27.65
CA GLY A 60 -14.36 -19.75 27.34
C GLY A 60 -13.46 -20.68 26.51
N GLU A 61 -14.09 -21.47 25.62
CA GLU A 61 -13.43 -22.42 24.71
C GLU A 61 -13.32 -21.88 23.30
N ARG A 62 -13.26 -20.55 23.13
CA ARG A 62 -13.14 -19.88 21.84
C ARG A 62 -11.71 -19.40 21.59
N TYR A 63 -11.38 -19.30 20.32
CA TYR A 63 -10.07 -18.91 19.84
C TYR A 63 -10.23 -17.76 18.83
N GLU A 64 -9.28 -16.85 18.77
CA GLU A 64 -9.22 -15.77 17.80
C GLU A 64 -8.04 -16.01 16.87
N LEU A 65 -8.32 -16.08 15.58
CA LEU A 65 -7.34 -16.42 14.55
C LEU A 65 -6.33 -15.27 14.36
N ILE A 66 -5.04 -15.56 14.45
CA ILE A 66 -3.95 -14.60 14.23
C ILE A 66 -3.35 -14.79 12.83
N SER A 67 -3.10 -16.04 12.43
CA SER A 67 -2.53 -16.37 11.13
C SER A 67 -3.18 -17.60 10.52
N GLY A 68 -3.39 -17.56 9.21
CA GLY A 68 -3.97 -18.66 8.45
C GLY A 68 -5.42 -18.44 8.00
N HIS A 69 -5.90 -17.21 7.89
CA HIS A 69 -7.25 -16.86 7.44
C HIS A 69 -7.63 -17.53 6.11
N ARG A 70 -6.72 -17.60 5.14
CA ARG A 70 -6.96 -18.30 3.87
C ARG A 70 -7.17 -19.81 4.07
N ARG A 71 -6.43 -20.44 5.00
CA ARG A 71 -6.60 -21.89 5.31
C ARG A 71 -7.92 -22.16 5.99
N LYS A 72 -8.31 -21.31 6.96
CA LYS A 72 -9.62 -21.39 7.60
C LYS A 72 -10.74 -21.24 6.57
N HIS A 73 -10.69 -20.21 5.72
CA HIS A 73 -11.67 -19.96 4.66
C HIS A 73 -11.76 -21.13 3.67
N ALA A 74 -10.64 -21.70 3.24
CA ALA A 74 -10.62 -22.88 2.38
C ALA A 74 -11.26 -24.10 3.05
N CYS A 75 -11.01 -24.34 4.35
CA CYS A 75 -11.65 -25.40 5.11
C CYS A 75 -13.18 -25.20 5.21
N GLU A 76 -13.63 -23.97 5.45
CA GLU A 76 -15.07 -23.63 5.47
C GLU A 76 -15.75 -23.96 4.15
N ARG A 77 -15.14 -23.56 3.02
CA ARG A 77 -15.64 -23.86 1.67
C ARG A 77 -15.64 -25.35 1.33
N LEU A 78 -14.70 -26.11 1.85
CA LEU A 78 -14.62 -27.58 1.69
C LEU A 78 -15.52 -28.36 2.65
N GLY A 79 -16.19 -27.69 3.60
CA GLY A 79 -17.00 -28.35 4.61
C GLY A 79 -16.20 -29.15 5.63
N ILE A 80 -14.92 -28.82 5.84
CA ILE A 80 -14.04 -29.43 6.83
C ILE A 80 -14.40 -28.84 8.20
N GLU A 81 -14.78 -29.69 9.14
CA GLU A 81 -15.30 -29.26 10.44
C GLU A 81 -14.20 -28.91 11.46
N VAL A 82 -12.99 -29.43 11.28
CA VAL A 82 -11.89 -29.30 12.24
C VAL A 82 -10.58 -28.88 11.54
N ILE A 83 -9.76 -28.10 12.22
CA ILE A 83 -8.49 -27.62 11.69
C ILE A 83 -7.38 -27.73 12.74
N PRO A 84 -6.13 -28.08 12.35
CA PRO A 84 -4.99 -28.05 13.26
C PRO A 84 -4.61 -26.60 13.59
N ILE A 85 -4.48 -26.29 14.89
CA ILE A 85 -4.09 -24.97 15.39
C ILE A 85 -2.93 -25.03 16.36
N ILE A 86 -2.16 -23.98 16.42
CA ILE A 86 -1.22 -23.65 17.48
C ILE A 86 -1.83 -22.53 18.31
N VAL A 87 -2.02 -22.80 19.61
CA VAL A 87 -2.59 -21.81 20.53
C VAL A 87 -1.45 -21.08 21.23
N ARG A 88 -1.43 -19.74 21.08
CA ARG A 88 -0.49 -18.85 21.76
C ARG A 88 -1.20 -18.05 22.85
N GLU A 89 -0.55 -17.90 23.96
CA GLU A 89 -1.01 -17.03 25.06
C GLU A 89 -0.48 -15.60 24.79
N LEU A 90 -1.31 -14.81 24.11
CA LEU A 90 -0.97 -13.45 23.67
C LEU A 90 -2.05 -12.46 24.11
N SER A 91 -1.63 -11.28 24.53
CA SER A 91 -2.52 -10.13 24.64
C SER A 91 -3.08 -9.75 23.27
N ARG A 92 -4.10 -8.90 23.26
CA ARG A 92 -4.66 -8.43 21.99
C ARG A 92 -3.65 -7.62 21.17
N GLU A 93 -2.85 -6.81 21.83
CA GLU A 93 -1.82 -5.97 21.21
C GLU A 93 -0.69 -6.82 20.59
N GLU A 94 -0.22 -7.84 21.31
CA GLU A 94 0.79 -8.78 20.79
C GLU A 94 0.25 -9.57 19.60
N ALA A 95 -1.00 -10.01 19.65
CA ALA A 95 -1.65 -10.71 18.55
C ALA A 95 -1.77 -9.83 17.30
N ILE A 96 -2.10 -8.53 17.44
CA ILE A 96 -2.12 -7.58 16.33
C ILE A 96 -0.73 -7.46 15.69
N ILE A 97 0.30 -7.29 16.51
CA ILE A 97 1.68 -7.12 16.02
C ILE A 97 2.10 -8.38 15.25
N GLU A 98 1.90 -9.56 15.83
CA GLU A 98 2.26 -10.84 15.18
C GLU A 98 1.47 -11.06 13.88
N MET A 99 0.17 -10.77 13.87
CA MET A 99 -0.67 -10.87 12.68
C MET A 99 -0.17 -9.95 11.56
N VAL A 100 0.13 -8.70 11.87
CA VAL A 100 0.63 -7.73 10.89
C VAL A 100 1.99 -8.15 10.36
N ASP A 101 2.93 -8.52 11.23
CA ASP A 101 4.30 -8.87 10.85
C ASP A 101 4.35 -10.12 9.97
N SER A 102 3.56 -11.14 10.29
CA SER A 102 3.46 -12.36 9.49
C SER A 102 2.91 -12.12 8.07
N ASN A 103 2.08 -11.09 7.89
CA ASN A 103 1.47 -10.77 6.60
C ASN A 103 2.27 -9.73 5.80
N LEU A 104 3.00 -8.82 6.46
CA LEU A 104 3.84 -7.82 5.77
C LEU A 104 5.05 -8.45 5.05
N GLN A 105 5.36 -9.71 5.30
CA GLN A 105 6.40 -10.48 4.61
C GLN A 105 5.93 -11.08 3.27
N ARG A 106 4.65 -10.90 2.90
CA ARG A 106 4.13 -11.37 1.61
C ARG A 106 4.75 -10.57 0.46
N GLU A 107 4.98 -11.23 -0.65
CA GLU A 107 5.56 -10.61 -1.85
C GLU A 107 4.68 -9.49 -2.42
N TYR A 108 3.35 -9.68 -2.39
CA TYR A 108 2.38 -8.71 -2.87
C TYR A 108 1.34 -8.36 -1.82
N ILE A 109 1.24 -7.07 -1.50
CA ILE A 109 0.28 -6.52 -0.54
C ILE A 109 -0.27 -5.22 -1.14
N LEU A 110 -1.59 -5.08 -1.14
CA LEU A 110 -2.24 -3.87 -1.64
C LEU A 110 -1.87 -2.65 -0.79
N PRO A 111 -1.78 -1.44 -1.40
CA PRO A 111 -1.57 -0.21 -0.67
C PRO A 111 -2.57 0.02 0.47
N SER A 112 -3.84 -0.29 0.26
CA SER A 112 -4.89 -0.20 1.27
C SER A 112 -4.67 -1.17 2.45
N GLU A 113 -4.21 -2.40 2.17
CA GLU A 113 -3.89 -3.39 3.19
C GLU A 113 -2.69 -2.93 4.04
N LYS A 114 -1.61 -2.44 3.40
CA LYS A 114 -0.46 -1.84 4.11
C LYS A 114 -0.89 -0.64 4.95
N ALA A 115 -1.77 0.20 4.44
CA ALA A 115 -2.27 1.36 5.15
C ALA A 115 -2.99 0.98 6.46
N ARG A 116 -3.90 0.00 6.38
CA ARG A 116 -4.62 -0.52 7.54
C ARG A 116 -3.69 -1.24 8.50
N ALA A 117 -2.81 -2.11 7.99
CA ALA A 117 -1.86 -2.89 8.77
C ALA A 117 -0.91 -2.00 9.59
N TYR A 118 -0.28 -1.00 8.95
CA TYR A 118 0.61 -0.08 9.66
C TYR A 118 -0.13 0.77 10.71
N LYS A 119 -1.35 1.21 10.42
CA LYS A 119 -2.16 1.93 11.41
C LYS A 119 -2.47 1.04 12.60
N MET A 120 -2.94 -0.19 12.36
CA MET A 120 -3.29 -1.16 13.40
C MET A 120 -2.07 -1.51 14.28
N LYS A 121 -0.91 -1.77 13.68
CA LYS A 121 0.34 -2.05 14.41
C LYS A 121 0.79 -0.86 15.24
N MET A 122 0.74 0.36 14.68
CA MET A 122 1.08 1.58 15.43
C MET A 122 0.17 1.81 16.64
N ASP A 123 -1.14 1.58 16.47
CA ASP A 123 -2.11 1.75 17.54
C ASP A 123 -1.94 0.66 18.63
N ALA A 124 -1.57 -0.56 18.27
CA ALA A 124 -1.24 -1.63 19.19
C ALA A 124 0.03 -1.33 20.00
N LEU A 125 1.12 -0.92 19.34
CA LEU A 125 2.38 -0.56 20.01
C LEU A 125 2.22 0.62 20.99
N LYS A 126 1.39 1.62 20.65
CA LYS A 126 1.08 2.73 21.59
C LYS A 126 0.39 2.24 22.84
N ARG A 127 -0.68 1.40 22.70
CA ARG A 127 -1.41 0.84 23.85
C ARG A 127 -0.53 -0.05 24.71
N GLN A 128 0.38 -0.80 24.10
CA GLN A 128 1.35 -1.63 24.83
C GLN A 128 2.32 -0.75 25.65
N GLY A 129 2.79 0.39 25.09
CA GLY A 129 3.63 1.35 25.80
C GLY A 129 2.92 2.01 26.99
N GLU A 130 1.66 2.41 26.83
CA GLU A 130 0.85 2.98 27.91
C GLU A 130 0.61 2.00 29.07
N ARG A 131 0.47 0.69 28.79
CA ARG A 131 0.31 -0.35 29.85
C ARG A 131 1.59 -0.62 30.62
N THR A 132 2.76 -0.55 29.98
CA THR A 132 4.06 -0.74 30.67
C THR A 132 4.36 0.39 31.64
N ASP A 133 3.85 1.59 31.43
CA ASP A 133 3.99 2.71 32.38
C ASP A 133 3.16 2.49 33.66
N LEU A 134 2.13 1.64 33.62
CA LEU A 134 1.26 1.35 34.75
C LEU A 134 1.65 0.08 35.55
N THR A 135 2.49 -0.77 34.99
CA THR A 135 2.94 -2.03 35.62
C THR A 135 4.46 -2.07 35.70
N CYS A 136 5.03 -2.05 36.90
CA CYS A 136 6.47 -2.10 37.19
C CYS A 136 7.14 -3.45 36.85
N ALA A 137 6.84 -4.07 35.73
CA ALA A 137 7.53 -5.26 35.26
C ALA A 137 8.49 -4.89 34.10
N PRO A 138 9.78 -5.18 34.18
CA PRO A 138 10.73 -4.90 33.12
C PRO A 138 10.56 -5.92 31.99
N LEU A 139 9.80 -5.59 30.97
CA LEU A 139 9.91 -6.26 29.68
C LEU A 139 11.15 -5.76 28.93
N GLU A 140 11.94 -6.69 28.41
CA GLU A 140 13.27 -6.48 27.81
C GLU A 140 13.28 -5.68 26.49
N HIS A 141 12.23 -4.97 26.15
CA HIS A 141 12.21 -3.99 25.07
C HIS A 141 11.87 -2.59 25.58
N LYS A 142 12.80 -1.99 26.31
CA LYS A 142 12.83 -0.54 26.48
C LYS A 142 13.09 0.11 25.11
N LEU A 143 12.05 0.44 24.39
CA LEU A 143 12.08 1.46 23.34
C LEU A 143 12.18 2.84 24.01
N ALA A 144 13.22 3.02 24.85
CA ALA A 144 13.44 4.25 25.56
C ALA A 144 13.69 5.38 24.56
N GLY A 145 12.65 6.19 24.28
CA GLY A 145 12.74 7.40 23.47
C GLY A 145 12.57 7.24 21.95
N GLU A 146 12.43 6.03 21.42
CA GLU A 146 12.18 5.83 19.99
C GLU A 146 10.69 6.01 19.68
N LYS A 147 10.35 6.78 18.63
CA LYS A 147 8.97 6.97 18.22
C LYS A 147 8.43 5.67 17.62
N THR A 148 7.23 5.24 18.00
CA THR A 148 6.56 4.02 17.52
C THR A 148 6.64 3.84 15.99
N ARG A 149 6.60 4.94 15.23
CA ARG A 149 6.73 4.94 13.77
C ARG A 149 8.12 4.50 13.30
N ASP A 150 9.15 4.82 14.05
CA ASP A 150 10.54 4.47 13.73
C ASP A 150 10.77 2.96 13.91
N VAL A 151 10.13 2.39 14.91
CA VAL A 151 10.11 0.93 15.15
C VAL A 151 9.44 0.22 13.97
N VAL A 152 8.22 0.64 13.61
CA VAL A 152 7.47 0.04 12.48
C VAL A 152 8.25 0.16 11.18
N ALA A 153 8.88 1.30 10.91
CA ALA A 153 9.68 1.52 9.70
C ALA A 153 10.89 0.58 9.63
N ARG A 154 11.64 0.47 10.74
CA ARG A 154 12.82 -0.39 10.83
C ARG A 154 12.49 -1.87 10.66
N GLU A 155 11.46 -2.35 11.35
CA GLU A 155 11.05 -3.77 11.32
C GLU A 155 10.57 -4.22 9.94
N ASN A 156 10.01 -3.30 9.15
CA ASN A 156 9.50 -3.59 7.81
C ASN A 156 10.42 -3.13 6.67
N ASN A 157 11.65 -2.72 6.99
CA ASN A 157 12.63 -2.22 6.01
C ASN A 157 12.08 -1.09 5.12
N GLU A 158 11.22 -0.24 5.70
CA GLU A 158 10.59 0.91 5.06
C GLU A 158 11.15 2.23 5.65
N SER A 159 11.04 3.33 4.89
CA SER A 159 11.34 4.64 5.47
C SER A 159 10.18 5.14 6.35
N ARG A 160 10.50 5.96 7.38
CA ARG A 160 9.49 6.63 8.23
C ARG A 160 8.45 7.39 7.42
N GLU A 161 8.90 8.03 6.35
CA GLU A 161 8.04 8.81 5.48
C GLU A 161 7.13 7.89 4.66
N GLN A 162 7.60 6.73 4.24
CA GLN A 162 6.79 5.74 3.54
C GLN A 162 5.69 5.17 4.43
N VAL A 163 6.02 4.79 5.67
CA VAL A 163 5.02 4.35 6.67
C VAL A 163 3.98 5.43 6.90
N ARG A 164 4.41 6.71 7.04
CA ARG A 164 3.50 7.84 7.20
C ARG A 164 2.56 7.99 6.00
N ARG A 165 3.06 7.84 4.77
CA ARG A 165 2.26 7.91 3.54
C ARG A 165 1.21 6.81 3.50
N TYR A 166 1.58 5.57 3.78
CA TYR A 166 0.62 4.46 3.86
C TYR A 166 -0.47 4.73 4.89
N ILE A 167 -0.10 5.09 6.13
CA ILE A 167 -1.08 5.38 7.17
C ILE A 167 -2.03 6.51 6.74
N ARG A 168 -1.52 7.50 6.02
CA ARG A 168 -2.33 8.60 5.53
C ARG A 168 -3.43 8.17 4.55
N LEU A 169 -3.20 7.12 3.75
CA LEU A 169 -4.19 6.59 2.81
C LEU A 169 -5.50 6.14 3.48
N ASN A 170 -5.47 5.80 4.79
CA ASN A 170 -6.70 5.49 5.54
C ASN A 170 -7.68 6.68 5.67
N LYS A 171 -7.34 7.85 5.16
CA LYS A 171 -8.20 9.03 5.11
C LYS A 171 -8.91 9.21 3.76
N LEU A 172 -8.57 8.40 2.77
CA LEU A 172 -9.25 8.39 1.47
C LEU A 172 -10.62 7.74 1.60
N THR A 173 -11.53 8.13 0.69
CA THR A 173 -12.78 7.39 0.49
C THR A 173 -12.48 5.99 -0.06
N PRO A 174 -13.38 5.01 0.12
CA PRO A 174 -13.19 3.64 -0.38
C PRO A 174 -12.88 3.60 -1.88
N GLU A 175 -13.57 4.40 -2.68
CA GLU A 175 -13.44 4.47 -4.14
C GLU A 175 -12.05 4.98 -4.55
N LEU A 176 -11.57 6.07 -3.94
CA LEU A 176 -10.22 6.58 -4.20
C LEU A 176 -9.15 5.57 -3.78
N LEU A 177 -9.38 4.86 -2.69
CA LEU A 177 -8.46 3.84 -2.21
C LEU A 177 -8.41 2.63 -3.16
N GLU A 178 -9.53 2.26 -3.77
CA GLU A 178 -9.60 1.23 -4.82
C GLU A 178 -8.79 1.64 -6.05
N PHE A 179 -8.91 2.88 -6.52
CA PHE A 179 -8.07 3.38 -7.63
C PHE A 179 -6.56 3.37 -7.30
N VAL A 180 -6.20 3.51 -6.03
CA VAL A 180 -4.80 3.35 -5.59
C VAL A 180 -4.37 1.89 -5.62
N ASP A 181 -5.21 0.97 -5.19
CA ASP A 181 -4.95 -0.47 -5.19
C ASP A 181 -4.82 -1.03 -6.62
N GLU A 182 -5.61 -0.49 -7.56
CA GLU A 182 -5.52 -0.80 -8.98
C GLU A 182 -4.32 -0.13 -9.69
N GLY A 183 -3.60 0.76 -9.01
CA GLY A 183 -2.47 1.49 -9.58
C GLY A 183 -2.85 2.64 -10.53
N LYS A 184 -4.14 2.98 -10.64
CA LYS A 184 -4.64 4.11 -11.45
C LYS A 184 -4.25 5.46 -10.84
N ILE A 185 -4.22 5.53 -9.51
CA ILE A 185 -3.73 6.69 -8.76
C ILE A 185 -2.45 6.28 -8.02
N GLY A 186 -1.35 7.00 -8.29
CA GLY A 186 -0.07 6.73 -7.63
C GLY A 186 -0.05 7.19 -6.16
N MET A 187 0.90 6.68 -5.37
CA MET A 187 1.04 6.97 -3.94
C MET A 187 1.10 8.48 -3.63
N ARG A 188 1.85 9.27 -4.42
CA ARG A 188 1.99 10.71 -4.17
C ARG A 188 0.69 11.50 -4.37
N PRO A 189 -0.01 11.38 -5.51
CA PRO A 189 -1.34 11.96 -5.68
C PRO A 189 -2.32 11.54 -4.59
N ALA A 190 -2.35 10.26 -4.24
CA ALA A 190 -3.24 9.71 -3.21
C ALA A 190 -3.02 10.35 -1.83
N VAL A 191 -1.76 10.58 -1.44
CA VAL A 191 -1.44 11.28 -0.19
C VAL A 191 -1.94 12.72 -0.22
N GLU A 192 -1.82 13.44 -1.34
CA GLU A 192 -2.35 14.80 -1.47
C GLU A 192 -3.89 14.83 -1.38
N LEU A 193 -4.58 13.92 -2.09
CA LEU A 193 -6.04 13.77 -2.03
C LEU A 193 -6.53 13.49 -0.62
N SER A 194 -5.78 12.73 0.19
CA SER A 194 -6.17 12.43 1.57
C SER A 194 -6.23 13.64 2.50
N TYR A 195 -5.84 14.83 2.06
CA TYR A 195 -5.99 16.09 2.79
C TYR A 195 -7.26 16.85 2.44
N LEU A 196 -7.98 16.45 1.42
CA LEU A 196 -9.26 17.01 1.02
C LEU A 196 -10.36 16.66 2.02
N GLN A 197 -11.44 17.42 2.01
CA GLN A 197 -12.67 17.10 2.74
C GLN A 197 -13.38 15.92 2.04
N GLU A 198 -14.24 15.23 2.76
CA GLU A 198 -14.95 14.06 2.23
C GLU A 198 -15.80 14.38 0.99
N GLU A 199 -16.47 15.54 1.01
CA GLU A 199 -17.27 16.04 -0.11
C GLU A 199 -16.39 16.33 -1.33
N GLU A 200 -15.25 17.01 -1.15
CA GLU A 200 -14.30 17.30 -2.22
C GLU A 200 -13.71 16.01 -2.83
N MET A 201 -13.46 14.99 -1.99
CA MET A 201 -13.02 13.68 -2.48
C MET A 201 -14.08 12.98 -3.33
N ARG A 202 -15.37 13.11 -2.96
CA ARG A 202 -16.49 12.58 -3.78
C ARG A 202 -16.57 13.29 -5.12
N ASP A 203 -16.46 14.63 -5.15
CA ASP A 203 -16.43 15.38 -6.41
C ASP A 203 -15.29 14.92 -7.35
N VAL A 204 -14.12 14.60 -6.78
CA VAL A 204 -13.01 14.02 -7.57
C VAL A 204 -13.37 12.63 -8.10
N VAL A 205 -14.04 11.78 -7.30
CA VAL A 205 -14.50 10.45 -7.75
C VAL A 205 -15.53 10.61 -8.88
N ASP A 206 -16.53 11.47 -8.70
CA ASP A 206 -17.58 11.73 -9.70
C ASP A 206 -16.98 12.19 -11.04
N PHE A 207 -15.96 13.05 -10.99
CA PHE A 207 -15.22 13.44 -12.19
C PHE A 207 -14.50 12.25 -12.86
N ILE A 208 -13.80 11.42 -12.05
CA ILE A 208 -13.08 10.25 -12.58
C ILE A 208 -14.06 9.25 -13.22
N ASP A 209 -15.20 9.02 -12.60
CA ASP A 209 -16.21 8.09 -13.11
C ASP A 209 -16.87 8.59 -14.40
N THR A 210 -17.02 9.92 -14.54
CA THR A 210 -17.62 10.54 -15.73
C THR A 210 -16.65 10.59 -16.91
N GLU A 211 -15.41 11.03 -16.67
CA GLU A 211 -14.44 11.34 -17.72
C GLU A 211 -13.36 10.25 -17.91
N GLY A 212 -13.23 9.33 -16.97
CA GLY A 212 -12.20 8.28 -16.99
C GLY A 212 -10.77 8.82 -16.84
N VAL A 213 -10.61 10.05 -16.33
CA VAL A 213 -9.31 10.74 -16.22
C VAL A 213 -8.87 10.82 -14.76
N PHE A 214 -7.67 10.33 -14.46
CA PHE A 214 -7.09 10.33 -13.12
C PHE A 214 -6.20 11.56 -12.89
N PRO A 215 -6.21 12.15 -11.67
CA PRO A 215 -5.43 13.34 -11.38
C PRO A 215 -3.92 13.06 -11.34
N SER A 216 -3.14 14.00 -11.87
CA SER A 216 -1.68 14.02 -11.72
C SER A 216 -1.27 14.55 -10.35
N HIS A 217 -0.03 14.30 -9.93
CA HIS A 217 0.48 14.82 -8.66
C HIS A 217 0.45 16.36 -8.58
N ALA A 218 0.72 17.06 -9.69
CA ALA A 218 0.66 18.52 -9.73
C ALA A 218 -0.78 19.03 -9.52
N GLN A 219 -1.77 18.38 -10.14
CA GLN A 219 -3.19 18.71 -9.98
C GLN A 219 -3.64 18.49 -8.54
N THR A 220 -3.27 17.36 -7.90
CA THR A 220 -3.65 17.08 -6.51
C THR A 220 -3.01 18.04 -5.49
N ILE A 221 -1.78 18.52 -5.74
CA ILE A 221 -1.17 19.59 -4.92
C ILE A 221 -2.01 20.87 -4.99
N ARG A 222 -2.48 21.26 -6.19
CA ARG A 222 -3.31 22.45 -6.36
C ARG A 222 -4.67 22.29 -5.70
N MET A 223 -5.33 21.15 -5.87
CA MET A 223 -6.59 20.83 -5.18
C MET A 223 -6.42 20.98 -3.67
N ARG A 224 -5.37 20.39 -3.09
CA ARG A 224 -5.07 20.53 -1.66
C ARG A 224 -4.85 22.00 -1.25
N ALA A 225 -4.18 22.79 -2.06
CA ALA A 225 -3.97 24.22 -1.75
C ALA A 225 -5.30 24.98 -1.70
N LEU A 226 -6.17 24.79 -2.69
CA LEU A 226 -7.50 25.40 -2.74
C LEU A 226 -8.43 24.89 -1.62
N SER A 227 -8.41 23.59 -1.31
CA SER A 227 -9.14 23.01 -0.19
C SER A 227 -8.75 23.65 1.14
N LYS A 228 -7.44 23.87 1.37
CA LYS A 228 -6.94 24.57 2.56
C LYS A 228 -7.45 26.01 2.68
N GLU A 229 -7.69 26.67 1.54
CA GLU A 229 -8.24 28.01 1.47
C GLU A 229 -9.79 28.04 1.52
N GLY A 230 -10.45 26.86 1.52
CA GLY A 230 -11.91 26.74 1.45
C GLY A 230 -12.48 27.17 0.09
N ARG A 231 -11.72 27.02 -0.98
CA ARG A 231 -12.03 27.46 -2.35
C ARG A 231 -12.09 26.33 -3.35
N LEU A 232 -11.98 25.07 -2.89
CA LEU A 232 -12.10 23.91 -3.76
C LEU A 232 -13.58 23.53 -3.87
N ASP A 233 -14.19 23.87 -4.99
CA ASP A 233 -15.53 23.45 -5.38
C ASP A 233 -15.48 22.56 -6.62
N THR A 234 -16.62 22.03 -7.04
CA THR A 234 -16.74 21.14 -8.19
C THR A 234 -16.25 21.82 -9.48
N GLU A 235 -16.45 23.14 -9.66
CA GLU A 235 -15.99 23.89 -10.84
C GLU A 235 -14.46 23.98 -10.85
N ALA A 236 -13.83 24.30 -9.72
CA ALA A 236 -12.38 24.35 -9.57
C ALA A 236 -11.73 22.96 -9.80
N ILE A 237 -12.38 21.88 -9.33
CA ILE A 237 -11.92 20.49 -9.60
C ILE A 237 -11.96 20.23 -11.11
N ASN A 238 -13.06 20.53 -11.78
CA ASN A 238 -13.21 20.37 -13.21
C ASN A 238 -12.14 21.14 -14.00
N ASP A 239 -11.91 22.42 -13.65
CA ASP A 239 -10.89 23.25 -14.30
C ASP A 239 -9.49 22.65 -14.15
N ILE A 240 -9.13 22.23 -12.91
CA ILE A 240 -7.83 21.61 -12.63
C ILE A 240 -7.67 20.30 -13.41
N MET A 241 -8.71 19.49 -13.47
CA MET A 241 -8.64 18.16 -14.10
C MET A 241 -8.57 18.24 -15.63
N HIS A 242 -9.19 19.25 -16.25
CA HIS A 242 -9.12 19.48 -17.69
C HIS A 242 -7.81 20.13 -18.16
N GLU A 243 -6.97 20.66 -17.27
CA GLU A 243 -5.69 21.23 -17.67
C GLU A 243 -4.78 20.18 -18.35
N GLU A 244 -4.13 20.59 -19.43
CA GLU A 244 -3.14 19.76 -20.12
C GLU A 244 -2.03 19.32 -19.15
N LYS A 245 -1.88 18.03 -18.98
CA LYS A 245 -0.79 17.46 -18.14
C LYS A 245 0.56 17.76 -18.81
N PRO A 246 1.53 18.37 -18.10
CA PRO A 246 2.83 18.73 -18.69
C PRO A 246 3.58 17.55 -19.33
N ASN A 247 3.29 16.31 -18.90
CA ASN A 247 3.89 15.08 -19.43
C ASN A 247 3.19 14.53 -20.68
N GLN A 248 2.04 15.08 -21.09
CA GLN A 248 1.31 14.66 -22.30
C GLN A 248 1.72 15.45 -23.54
N LYS A 249 2.51 16.52 -23.39
CA LYS A 249 3.09 17.20 -24.56
C LYS A 249 4.07 16.23 -25.23
N PRO A 250 3.86 15.90 -26.51
CA PRO A 250 4.77 15.02 -27.21
C PRO A 250 6.19 15.61 -27.18
N ARG A 251 7.11 14.89 -26.54
CA ARG A 251 8.52 15.27 -26.46
C ARG A 251 9.33 14.38 -27.40
N LEU A 252 9.93 14.99 -28.40
CA LEU A 252 10.91 14.30 -29.23
C LEU A 252 12.23 14.21 -28.45
N LYS A 253 12.63 13.00 -28.05
CA LYS A 253 13.95 12.76 -27.45
C LYS A 253 14.91 12.31 -28.54
N ILE A 254 15.89 13.14 -28.86
CA ILE A 254 16.98 12.80 -29.78
C ILE A 254 18.22 12.52 -28.92
N ALA A 255 18.82 11.34 -29.07
CA ALA A 255 20.06 11.02 -28.38
C ALA A 255 21.17 11.99 -28.85
N VAL A 256 21.90 12.58 -27.90
CA VAL A 256 22.93 13.61 -28.17
C VAL A 256 24.00 13.07 -29.13
N GLU A 257 24.40 11.81 -29.00
CA GLU A 257 25.38 11.13 -29.86
C GLU A 257 24.99 11.15 -31.35
N LYS A 258 23.70 11.24 -31.68
CA LYS A 258 23.21 11.30 -33.06
C LYS A 258 23.36 12.68 -33.71
N ILE A 259 23.37 13.73 -32.88
CA ILE A 259 23.36 15.12 -33.36
C ILE A 259 24.65 15.86 -33.05
N GLU A 260 25.44 15.41 -32.06
CA GLU A 260 26.69 16.04 -31.60
C GLU A 260 27.68 16.30 -32.73
N LYS A 261 27.79 15.39 -33.68
CA LYS A 261 28.67 15.54 -34.88
C LYS A 261 28.36 16.77 -35.77
N TYR A 262 27.20 17.38 -35.59
CA TYR A 262 26.79 18.57 -36.36
C TYR A 262 27.03 19.88 -35.58
N PHE A 263 27.55 19.81 -34.35
CA PHE A 263 27.78 20.97 -33.50
C PHE A 263 29.25 21.08 -33.09
N LEU A 264 29.65 22.27 -32.71
CA LEU A 264 30.99 22.50 -32.18
C LEU A 264 31.10 21.93 -30.74
N PRO A 265 32.30 21.41 -30.35
CA PRO A 265 32.54 20.99 -29.01
C PRO A 265 32.20 22.10 -27.99
N GLY A 266 31.43 21.75 -26.94
CA GLY A 266 31.01 22.71 -25.91
C GLY A 266 29.72 23.48 -26.21
N THR A 267 28.99 23.16 -27.30
CA THR A 267 27.66 23.74 -27.57
C THR A 267 26.66 23.27 -26.50
N SER A 268 25.95 24.19 -25.85
CA SER A 268 24.94 23.86 -24.85
C SER A 268 23.71 23.18 -25.47
N GLN A 269 22.97 22.39 -24.71
CA GLN A 269 21.76 21.72 -25.14
C GLN A 269 20.74 22.72 -25.74
N GLN A 270 20.57 23.86 -25.11
CA GLN A 270 19.64 24.90 -25.56
C GLN A 270 20.04 25.50 -26.90
N GLN A 271 21.35 25.69 -27.12
CA GLN A 271 21.88 26.15 -28.41
C GLN A 271 21.69 25.08 -29.50
N MET A 272 21.81 23.80 -29.18
CA MET A 272 21.53 22.71 -30.10
C MET A 272 20.05 22.68 -30.49
N GLU A 273 19.14 22.79 -29.52
CA GLU A 273 17.70 22.85 -29.77
C GLU A 273 17.32 24.05 -30.69
N ASP A 274 17.78 25.24 -30.39
CA ASP A 274 17.54 26.44 -31.18
C ASP A 274 18.05 26.31 -32.62
N THR A 275 19.22 25.71 -32.79
CA THR A 275 19.83 25.49 -34.09
C THR A 275 19.03 24.47 -34.92
N ILE A 276 18.58 23.37 -34.27
CA ILE A 276 17.73 22.36 -34.93
C ILE A 276 16.42 22.98 -35.40
N VAL A 277 15.77 23.79 -34.56
CA VAL A 277 14.51 24.48 -34.94
C VAL A 277 14.72 25.39 -36.14
N LYS A 278 15.80 26.21 -36.15
CA LYS A 278 16.15 27.07 -37.27
C LYS A 278 16.45 26.29 -38.54
N ALA A 279 17.21 25.20 -38.44
CA ALA A 279 17.53 24.36 -39.60
C ALA A 279 16.28 23.70 -40.20
N LEU A 280 15.35 23.25 -39.38
CA LEU A 280 14.07 22.68 -39.84
C LEU A 280 13.18 23.72 -40.48
N ALA A 281 13.16 24.96 -39.98
CA ALA A 281 12.43 26.06 -40.61
C ALA A 281 12.96 26.37 -42.01
N LEU A 282 14.28 26.48 -42.17
CA LEU A 282 14.93 26.67 -43.46
C LEU A 282 14.69 25.50 -44.43
N TYR A 283 14.74 24.29 -43.94
CA TYR A 283 14.44 23.10 -44.74
C TYR A 283 13.00 23.10 -45.27
N ARG A 284 12.05 23.47 -44.42
CA ARG A 284 10.63 23.60 -44.82
C ARG A 284 10.40 24.69 -45.83
N GLN A 285 11.09 25.82 -45.70
CA GLN A 285 11.03 26.92 -46.68
C GLN A 285 11.53 26.46 -48.05
N ARG A 286 12.70 25.82 -48.12
CA ARG A 286 13.26 25.26 -49.36
C ARG A 286 12.36 24.22 -50.01
N GLN A 287 11.69 23.40 -49.25
CA GLN A 287 10.72 22.43 -49.76
C GLN A 287 9.50 23.13 -50.41
N ARG A 288 9.03 24.25 -49.85
CA ARG A 288 7.94 25.05 -50.45
C ARG A 288 8.38 25.67 -51.78
N GLU A 289 9.51 26.35 -51.78
CA GLU A 289 10.09 26.97 -52.99
C GLU A 289 10.33 25.92 -54.10
N SER A 290 10.77 24.72 -53.77
CA SER A 290 10.95 23.61 -54.71
C SER A 290 9.63 23.00 -55.20
N ARG A 291 8.52 23.14 -54.48
CA ARG A 291 7.18 22.75 -54.94
C ARG A 291 6.54 23.78 -55.85
N ASP A 292 6.74 25.06 -55.56
CA ASP A 292 6.18 26.17 -56.30
C ASP A 292 6.93 26.41 -57.63
N ALA A 293 8.12 25.82 -57.79
CA ALA A 293 8.95 25.85 -59.00
C ALA A 293 8.73 24.65 -59.96
N ARG A 294 7.79 23.75 -59.62
CA ARG A 294 7.33 22.64 -60.48
C ARG A 294 5.91 22.87 -60.96
#